data_52fde44748e873fad9916ce45621922f
#
_entry.id   52fde44748e873fad9916ce45621922f
#
_cell.length_a   1.000
_cell.length_b   1.000
_cell.length_c   1.000
_cell.angle_alpha   90.00
_cell.angle_beta   90.00
_cell.angle_gamma   90.00
#
_symmetry.space_group_name_H-M   'P 1'
#
loop_
_entity.id
_entity.type
_entity.pdbx_description
1 polymer ?
#
loop_
_entity_poly.entity_id
_entity_poly.type
_entity_poly.pdbx_seq_one_letter_code
_entity_poly.pdbx_strand_id
1 'polypeptide(L)'
;MSKVIVISGPTGIGKTALACKLARMFSLPLVNADASQMRKNMDIGTANVTDEEIKGIENYLFKFLEPASDFSIKDYQDLARPIIDKCGTCIMVGGSGLYIDAALLDYDLTSNARDKNTDYDLTNEELYDLLKEKDPDLASKTHPNNRNRVLRYLEIAFS
;
A
#
# COMPACT_ATOMS: atom_id res chain seq x y z
N MET A 1 8.47 20.53 -9.98
CA MET A 1 7.23 19.77 -10.03
C MET A 1 7.57 18.34 -10.45
N SER A 2 7.35 17.37 -9.59
CA SER A 2 7.69 15.97 -9.87
C SER A 2 6.69 15.38 -10.89
N LYS A 3 7.18 14.51 -11.79
CA LYS A 3 6.36 13.81 -12.77
C LYS A 3 6.42 12.32 -12.49
N VAL A 4 5.27 11.67 -12.39
CA VAL A 4 5.19 10.23 -12.12
C VAL A 4 4.42 9.54 -13.25
N ILE A 5 5.07 8.56 -13.87
CA ILE A 5 4.44 7.67 -14.83
C ILE A 5 3.95 6.45 -14.05
N VAL A 6 2.64 6.25 -13.98
CA VAL A 6 2.04 5.15 -13.22
C VAL A 6 1.73 3.96 -14.13
N ILE A 7 2.26 2.79 -13.78
CA ILE A 7 1.95 1.51 -14.42
C ILE A 7 1.20 0.65 -13.42
N SER A 8 -0.11 0.58 -13.58
CA SER A 8 -1.00 -0.16 -12.68
C SER A 8 -1.83 -1.20 -13.44
N GLY A 9 -2.34 -2.18 -12.71
CA GLY A 9 -3.20 -3.23 -13.25
C GLY A 9 -3.12 -4.52 -12.42
N PRO A 10 -3.87 -5.57 -12.79
CA PRO A 10 -3.91 -6.85 -12.07
C PRO A 10 -2.54 -7.53 -11.97
N THR A 11 -2.40 -8.43 -11.01
CA THR A 11 -1.20 -9.26 -10.86
C THR A 11 -1.03 -10.17 -12.08
N GLY A 12 0.21 -10.39 -12.53
CA GLY A 12 0.54 -11.34 -13.58
C GLY A 12 0.43 -10.83 -15.03
N ILE A 13 0.03 -9.57 -15.26
CA ILE A 13 -0.12 -9.02 -16.63
C ILE A 13 1.16 -8.41 -17.23
N GLY A 14 2.30 -8.52 -16.54
CA GLY A 14 3.57 -8.02 -17.06
C GLY A 14 3.90 -6.56 -16.74
N LYS A 15 3.23 -5.92 -15.75
CA LYS A 15 3.52 -4.53 -15.34
C LYS A 15 5.00 -4.29 -15.06
N THR A 16 5.61 -5.15 -14.27
CA THR A 16 7.00 -4.98 -13.85
C THR A 16 7.96 -5.09 -15.02
N ALA A 17 7.74 -6.04 -15.92
CA ALA A 17 8.56 -6.18 -17.13
C ALA A 17 8.45 -4.93 -18.04
N LEU A 18 7.24 -4.39 -18.20
CA LEU A 18 7.03 -3.14 -18.94
C LEU A 18 7.72 -1.96 -18.23
N ALA A 19 7.57 -1.85 -16.91
CA ALA A 19 8.20 -0.79 -16.13
C ALA A 19 9.73 -0.83 -16.23
N CYS A 20 10.35 -2.01 -16.10
CA CYS A 20 11.79 -2.18 -16.26
C CYS A 20 12.27 -1.82 -17.67
N LYS A 21 11.51 -2.19 -18.70
CA LYS A 21 11.82 -1.83 -20.09
C LYS A 21 11.82 -0.31 -20.29
N LEU A 22 10.77 0.36 -19.82
CA LEU A 22 10.66 1.82 -19.92
C LEU A 22 11.72 2.53 -19.05
N ALA A 23 12.00 2.02 -17.85
CA ALA A 23 13.03 2.56 -16.99
C ALA A 23 14.41 2.56 -17.65
N ARG A 24 14.77 1.46 -18.32
CA ARG A 24 16.03 1.38 -19.09
C ARG A 24 16.03 2.29 -20.32
N MET A 25 14.90 2.32 -21.06
CA MET A 25 14.78 3.13 -22.29
C MET A 25 14.92 4.61 -22.01
N PHE A 26 14.35 5.10 -20.91
CA PHE A 26 14.31 6.51 -20.58
C PHE A 26 15.25 6.91 -19.44
N SER A 27 16.04 5.97 -18.91
CA SER A 27 16.92 6.18 -17.75
C SER A 27 16.18 6.76 -16.54
N LEU A 28 14.99 6.22 -16.25
CA LEU A 28 14.15 6.65 -15.14
C LEU A 28 14.20 5.66 -13.97
N PRO A 29 14.19 6.15 -12.72
CA PRO A 29 14.08 5.30 -11.55
C PRO A 29 12.70 4.66 -11.42
N LEU A 30 12.65 3.47 -10.80
CA LEU A 30 11.44 2.75 -10.44
C LEU A 30 11.07 2.96 -8.97
N VAL A 31 9.80 3.17 -8.70
CA VAL A 31 9.23 3.20 -7.34
C VAL A 31 8.14 2.13 -7.25
N ASN A 32 8.28 1.22 -6.30
CA ASN A 32 7.31 0.16 -6.11
C ASN A 32 6.06 0.64 -5.35
N ALA A 33 4.88 0.27 -5.83
CA ALA A 33 3.58 0.50 -5.19
C ALA A 33 2.78 -0.80 -5.05
N ASP A 34 3.47 -1.91 -4.77
CA ASP A 34 2.87 -3.22 -4.53
C ASP A 34 3.35 -3.77 -3.19
N ALA A 35 2.42 -3.95 -2.24
CA ALA A 35 2.72 -4.41 -0.89
C ALA A 35 3.45 -5.77 -0.87
N SER A 36 3.12 -6.68 -1.80
CA SER A 36 3.75 -7.99 -1.87
C SER A 36 5.23 -7.90 -2.25
N GLN A 37 5.59 -6.96 -3.10
CA GLN A 37 6.97 -6.75 -3.56
C GLN A 37 7.84 -5.93 -2.60
N MET A 38 7.25 -5.35 -1.55
CA MET A 38 8.01 -4.66 -0.50
C MET A 38 8.70 -5.63 0.46
N ARG A 39 8.17 -6.85 0.61
CA ARG A 39 8.67 -7.83 1.58
C ARG A 39 9.77 -8.69 1.01
N LYS A 40 10.79 -8.96 1.83
CA LYS A 40 11.87 -9.89 1.51
C LYS A 40 11.37 -11.33 1.52
N ASN A 41 12.03 -12.21 0.77
CA ASN A 41 11.82 -13.66 0.82
C ASN A 41 10.38 -14.15 0.58
N MET A 42 9.56 -13.39 -0.12
CA MET A 42 8.21 -13.78 -0.51
C MET A 42 8.13 -14.15 -2.01
N ASP A 43 9.19 -14.76 -2.54
CA ASP A 43 9.29 -15.07 -3.98
C ASP A 43 8.47 -16.30 -4.41
N ILE A 44 7.98 -17.09 -3.45
CA ILE A 44 7.19 -18.29 -3.74
C ILE A 44 5.70 -17.91 -3.88
N GLY A 45 5.15 -18.07 -5.08
CA GLY A 45 3.73 -17.84 -5.37
C GLY A 45 3.35 -16.38 -5.65
N THR A 46 4.31 -15.46 -5.64
CA THR A 46 4.13 -14.06 -6.04
C THR A 46 4.90 -13.81 -7.33
N ALA A 47 4.34 -13.01 -8.24
CA ALA A 47 5.04 -12.55 -9.44
C ALA A 47 6.03 -11.43 -9.07
N ASN A 48 6.91 -11.70 -8.10
CA ASN A 48 7.88 -10.73 -7.62
C ASN A 48 8.96 -10.46 -8.67
N VAL A 49 9.37 -9.21 -8.73
CA VAL A 49 10.50 -8.80 -9.56
C VAL A 49 11.77 -9.52 -9.09
N THR A 50 12.51 -10.07 -10.03
CA THR A 50 13.82 -10.67 -9.74
C THR A 50 14.90 -9.59 -9.71
N ASP A 51 16.00 -9.88 -9.01
CA ASP A 51 17.15 -8.97 -8.94
C ASP A 51 17.77 -8.76 -10.34
N GLU A 52 17.69 -9.76 -11.21
CA GLU A 52 18.14 -9.65 -12.60
C GLU A 52 17.26 -8.69 -13.41
N GLU A 53 15.94 -8.67 -13.18
CA GLU A 53 15.02 -7.77 -13.88
C GLU A 53 15.26 -6.30 -13.54
N ILE A 54 15.62 -5.97 -12.29
CA ILE A 54 15.89 -4.60 -11.85
C ILE A 54 17.37 -4.22 -11.89
N LYS A 55 18.27 -5.16 -12.26
CA LYS A 55 19.70 -4.91 -12.35
C LYS A 55 20.03 -3.73 -13.25
N GLY A 56 20.80 -2.79 -12.72
CA GLY A 56 21.18 -1.57 -13.42
C GLY A 56 20.09 -0.49 -13.51
N ILE A 57 18.93 -0.71 -12.89
CA ILE A 57 17.87 0.29 -12.76
C ILE A 57 17.91 0.84 -11.33
N GLU A 58 17.95 2.16 -11.20
CA GLU A 58 17.72 2.81 -9.90
C GLU A 58 16.31 2.49 -9.45
N ASN A 59 16.16 1.85 -8.28
CA ASN A 59 14.86 1.37 -7.82
C ASN A 59 14.69 1.60 -6.32
N TYR A 60 13.43 1.75 -5.91
CA TYR A 60 13.04 2.09 -4.55
C TYR A 60 11.84 1.28 -4.10
N LEU A 61 11.81 0.93 -2.82
CA LEU A 61 10.70 0.26 -2.13
C LEU A 61 10.42 -1.17 -2.61
N PHE A 62 11.43 -1.82 -3.19
CA PHE A 62 11.42 -3.26 -3.47
C PHE A 62 12.16 -4.01 -2.37
N LYS A 63 11.62 -5.12 -1.90
CA LYS A 63 12.27 -6.11 -1.00
C LYS A 63 13.02 -5.50 0.20
N PHE A 64 12.45 -4.48 0.85
CA PHE A 64 13.08 -3.80 1.97
C PHE A 64 12.49 -4.14 3.34
N LEU A 65 11.27 -4.67 3.39
CA LEU A 65 10.56 -5.04 4.61
C LEU A 65 10.83 -6.48 5.01
N GLU A 66 11.01 -6.72 6.31
CA GLU A 66 10.98 -8.07 6.85
C GLU A 66 9.54 -8.64 6.76
N PRO A 67 9.38 -9.98 6.55
CA PRO A 67 8.06 -10.59 6.33
C PRO A 67 7.04 -10.31 7.42
N ALA A 68 7.47 -10.24 8.68
CA ALA A 68 6.62 -10.03 9.85
C ALA A 68 6.52 -8.57 10.29
N SER A 69 7.14 -7.62 9.58
CA SER A 69 7.10 -6.22 9.97
C SER A 69 5.72 -5.61 9.77
N ASP A 70 5.27 -4.84 10.76
CA ASP A 70 4.14 -3.96 10.61
C ASP A 70 4.53 -2.80 9.70
N PHE A 71 3.74 -2.57 8.66
CA PHE A 71 3.97 -1.48 7.72
C PHE A 71 2.63 -0.96 7.24
N SER A 72 2.34 0.28 7.55
CA SER A 72 1.09 0.94 7.24
C SER A 72 1.13 1.70 5.91
N ILE A 73 -0.03 2.12 5.42
CA ILE A 73 -0.13 3.04 4.28
C ILE A 73 0.55 4.38 4.58
N LYS A 74 0.49 4.84 5.83
CA LYS A 74 1.16 6.06 6.27
C LYS A 74 2.68 5.92 6.18
N ASP A 75 3.23 4.80 6.63
CA ASP A 75 4.67 4.54 6.51
C ASP A 75 5.12 4.55 5.04
N TYR A 76 4.30 3.96 4.16
CA TYR A 76 4.55 4.00 2.73
C TYR A 76 4.54 5.44 2.18
N GLN A 77 3.52 6.21 2.52
CA GLN A 77 3.41 7.61 2.09
C GLN A 77 4.63 8.41 2.52
N ASP A 78 5.08 8.25 3.77
CA ASP A 78 6.22 8.97 4.34
C ASP A 78 7.55 8.59 3.68
N LEU A 79 7.67 7.37 3.16
CA LEU A 79 8.83 6.93 2.39
C LEU A 79 8.74 7.32 0.91
N ALA A 80 7.59 7.11 0.27
CA ALA A 80 7.43 7.27 -1.16
C ALA A 80 7.50 8.74 -1.62
N ARG A 81 6.87 9.66 -0.89
CA ARG A 81 6.82 11.08 -1.28
C ARG A 81 8.19 11.73 -1.37
N PRO A 82 9.08 11.63 -0.37
CA PRO A 82 10.44 12.17 -0.48
C PRO A 82 11.26 11.55 -1.61
N ILE A 83 11.06 10.25 -1.89
CA ILE A 83 11.72 9.56 -2.99
C ILE A 83 11.25 10.14 -4.33
N ILE A 84 9.96 10.31 -4.53
CA ILE A 84 9.37 10.89 -5.75
C ILE A 84 9.90 12.31 -5.97
N ASP A 85 9.93 13.12 -4.92
CA ASP A 85 10.44 14.50 -4.99
C ASP A 85 11.92 14.53 -5.34
N LYS A 86 12.72 13.65 -4.74
CA LYS A 86 14.14 13.53 -5.06
C LYS A 86 14.39 13.11 -6.51
N CYS A 87 13.59 12.18 -7.02
CA CYS A 87 13.72 11.66 -8.38
C CYS A 87 13.32 12.70 -9.45
N GLY A 88 12.39 13.58 -9.14
CA GLY A 88 11.81 14.55 -10.07
C GLY A 88 10.92 13.89 -11.13
N THR A 89 11.45 12.95 -11.91
CA THR A 89 10.67 12.10 -12.83
C THR A 89 10.96 10.63 -12.54
N CYS A 90 9.92 9.83 -12.33
CA CYS A 90 10.06 8.40 -12.04
C CYS A 90 8.90 7.57 -12.62
N ILE A 91 9.07 6.25 -12.62
CA ILE A 91 8.04 5.28 -12.96
C ILE A 91 7.58 4.62 -11.66
N MET A 92 6.30 4.74 -11.34
CA MET A 92 5.67 4.02 -10.23
C MET A 92 4.95 2.79 -10.76
N VAL A 93 5.25 1.62 -10.21
CA VAL A 93 4.69 0.34 -10.65
C VAL A 93 4.07 -0.42 -9.50
N GLY A 94 2.83 -0.88 -9.67
CA GLY A 94 2.15 -1.70 -8.67
C GLY A 94 0.70 -2.01 -8.97
N GLY A 95 0.16 -2.97 -8.26
CA GLY A 95 -1.24 -3.39 -8.35
C GLY A 95 -2.16 -2.77 -7.29
N SER A 96 -1.60 -2.06 -6.33
CA SER A 96 -2.35 -1.51 -5.19
C SER A 96 -2.71 -0.03 -5.41
N GLY A 97 -3.95 0.23 -5.81
CA GLY A 97 -4.47 1.59 -5.98
C GLY A 97 -4.29 2.43 -4.72
N LEU A 98 -4.53 1.86 -3.54
CA LEU A 98 -4.41 2.56 -2.27
C LEU A 98 -2.99 3.10 -2.00
N TYR A 99 -1.94 2.35 -2.37
CA TYR A 99 -0.55 2.80 -2.24
C TYR A 99 -0.24 3.92 -3.25
N ILE A 100 -0.72 3.78 -4.48
CA ILE A 100 -0.57 4.80 -5.53
C ILE A 100 -1.24 6.10 -5.09
N ASP A 101 -2.50 6.02 -4.65
CA ASP A 101 -3.27 7.17 -4.20
C ASP A 101 -2.61 7.84 -2.98
N ALA A 102 -2.16 7.07 -2.00
CA ALA A 102 -1.47 7.59 -0.82
C ALA A 102 -0.18 8.36 -1.18
N ALA A 103 0.56 7.90 -2.19
CA ALA A 103 1.78 8.57 -2.63
C ALA A 103 1.51 9.84 -3.44
N LEU A 104 0.49 9.85 -4.31
CA LEU A 104 0.32 10.87 -5.34
C LEU A 104 -0.79 11.87 -5.07
N LEU A 105 -1.81 11.49 -4.31
CA LEU A 105 -2.95 12.34 -3.98
C LEU A 105 -2.77 12.97 -2.59
N ASP A 106 -3.52 14.03 -2.34
CA ASP A 106 -3.54 14.70 -1.04
C ASP A 106 -4.36 13.87 -0.02
N TYR A 107 -3.80 12.74 0.35
CA TYR A 107 -4.38 11.81 1.30
C TYR A 107 -3.85 12.12 2.70
N ASP A 108 -4.70 12.69 3.55
CA ASP A 108 -4.38 12.88 4.96
C ASP A 108 -4.56 11.56 5.73
N LEU A 109 -3.43 10.93 6.05
CA LEU A 109 -3.37 9.69 6.82
C LEU A 109 -2.96 9.94 8.29
N THR A 110 -2.82 11.21 8.69
CA THR A 110 -2.32 11.55 10.04
C THR A 110 -3.35 11.32 11.13
N SER A 111 -4.62 11.33 10.80
CA SER A 111 -5.71 11.31 11.78
C SER A 111 -5.97 9.96 12.43
N ASN A 112 -5.30 8.87 12.00
CA ASN A 112 -5.67 7.56 12.52
C ASN A 112 -4.52 6.55 12.47
N ALA A 113 -3.45 6.78 13.23
CA ALA A 113 -2.56 5.69 13.62
C ALA A 113 -3.39 4.63 14.35
N ARG A 114 -3.36 3.40 13.86
CA ARG A 114 -4.06 2.28 14.48
C ARG A 114 -3.63 2.17 15.95
N ASP A 115 -4.54 2.46 16.86
CA ASP A 115 -4.30 2.15 18.26
C ASP A 115 -4.33 0.63 18.41
N LYS A 116 -3.14 0.03 18.49
CA LYS A 116 -2.98 -1.43 18.61
C LYS A 116 -3.56 -1.99 19.93
N ASN A 117 -3.94 -1.12 20.87
CA ASN A 117 -4.51 -1.50 22.16
C ASN A 117 -6.04 -1.66 22.12
N THR A 118 -6.70 -1.38 21.00
CA THR A 118 -8.15 -1.62 20.84
C THR A 118 -8.44 -3.03 20.35
N ASP A 119 -7.85 -4.04 20.98
CA ASP A 119 -8.37 -5.40 20.84
C ASP A 119 -9.53 -5.54 21.84
N TYR A 120 -10.72 -5.19 21.37
CA TYR A 120 -11.92 -5.45 22.15
C TYR A 120 -12.08 -6.97 22.27
N ASP A 121 -12.14 -7.46 23.50
CA ASP A 121 -12.50 -8.86 23.81
C ASP A 121 -13.99 -9.11 23.51
N LEU A 122 -14.41 -8.72 22.30
CA LEU A 122 -15.75 -8.79 21.79
C LEU A 122 -15.79 -9.70 20.54
N THR A 123 -16.90 -10.37 20.37
CA THR A 123 -17.17 -11.15 19.15
C THR A 123 -17.33 -10.23 17.93
N ASN A 124 -17.28 -10.82 16.73
CA ASN A 124 -17.49 -10.06 15.50
C ASN A 124 -18.89 -9.44 15.43
N GLU A 125 -19.89 -10.13 15.98
CA GLU A 125 -21.28 -9.66 16.01
C GLU A 125 -21.42 -8.46 16.96
N GLU A 126 -20.87 -8.56 18.15
CA GLU A 126 -20.88 -7.46 19.14
C GLU A 126 -20.15 -6.21 18.64
N LEU A 127 -19.01 -6.38 17.99
CA LEU A 127 -18.29 -5.26 17.36
C LEU A 127 -19.09 -4.62 16.22
N TYR A 128 -19.77 -5.44 15.43
CA TYR A 128 -20.58 -4.93 14.33
C TYR A 128 -21.84 -4.23 14.82
N ASP A 129 -22.47 -4.71 15.89
CA ASP A 129 -23.62 -4.05 16.50
C ASP A 129 -23.22 -2.73 17.15
N LEU A 130 -22.06 -2.68 17.79
CA LEU A 130 -21.49 -1.43 18.31
C LEU A 130 -21.23 -0.43 17.16
N LEU A 131 -20.71 -0.88 16.04
CA LEU A 131 -20.52 -0.03 14.86
C LEU A 131 -21.85 0.47 14.29
N LYS A 132 -22.88 -0.36 14.24
CA LYS A 132 -24.23 0.06 13.80
C LYS A 132 -24.83 1.12 14.71
N GLU A 133 -24.60 1.01 16.01
CA GLU A 133 -25.09 2.00 16.99
C GLU A 133 -24.40 3.34 16.81
N LYS A 134 -23.09 3.32 16.54
CA LYS A 134 -22.26 4.53 16.44
C LYS A 134 -22.34 5.19 15.08
N ASP A 135 -22.24 4.41 14.01
CA ASP A 135 -22.25 4.88 12.62
C ASP A 135 -22.89 3.83 11.70
N PRO A 136 -24.24 3.91 11.50
CA PRO A 136 -24.95 2.99 10.61
C PRO A 136 -24.46 3.03 9.16
N ASP A 137 -23.96 4.18 8.70
CA ASP A 137 -23.51 4.35 7.31
C ASP A 137 -22.19 3.60 7.08
N LEU A 138 -21.26 3.66 8.02
CA LEU A 138 -20.03 2.87 7.98
C LEU A 138 -20.32 1.37 8.15
N ALA A 139 -21.26 1.01 9.02
CA ALA A 139 -21.65 -0.38 9.20
C ALA A 139 -22.20 -0.99 7.89
N SER A 140 -23.00 -0.23 7.13
CA SER A 140 -23.55 -0.69 5.86
C SER A 140 -22.50 -1.01 4.78
N LYS A 141 -21.28 -0.48 4.93
CA LYS A 141 -20.18 -0.62 3.98
C LYS A 141 -19.27 -1.82 4.27
N THR A 142 -19.59 -2.63 5.29
CA THR A 142 -18.78 -3.80 5.64
C THR A 142 -19.63 -4.97 6.11
N HIS A 143 -19.04 -6.16 6.10
CA HIS A 143 -19.67 -7.37 6.61
C HIS A 143 -19.19 -7.66 8.03
N PRO A 144 -20.04 -8.17 8.96
CA PRO A 144 -19.67 -8.50 10.34
C PRO A 144 -18.39 -9.36 10.46
N ASN A 145 -18.23 -10.32 9.57
CA ASN A 145 -17.08 -11.24 9.56
C ASN A 145 -15.76 -10.57 9.15
N ASN A 146 -15.80 -9.33 8.65
CA ASN A 146 -14.58 -8.58 8.35
C ASN A 146 -14.11 -7.79 9.57
N ARG A 147 -13.68 -8.52 10.63
CA ARG A 147 -13.27 -7.96 11.91
C ARG A 147 -12.32 -6.77 11.77
N ASN A 148 -11.30 -6.89 10.93
CA ASN A 148 -10.31 -5.82 10.74
C ASN A 148 -10.95 -4.52 10.21
N ARG A 149 -11.92 -4.64 9.32
CA ARG A 149 -12.62 -3.47 8.75
C ARG A 149 -13.63 -2.89 9.73
N VAL A 150 -14.31 -3.75 10.50
CA VAL A 150 -15.24 -3.31 11.56
C VAL A 150 -14.46 -2.54 12.64
N LEU A 151 -13.34 -3.07 13.12
CA LEU A 151 -12.47 -2.38 14.08
C LEU A 151 -11.99 -1.03 13.55
N ARG A 152 -11.57 -0.98 12.29
CA ARG A 152 -11.15 0.28 11.67
C ARG A 152 -12.25 1.31 11.60
N TYR A 153 -13.47 0.88 11.29
CA TYR A 153 -14.62 1.78 11.24
C TYR A 153 -15.04 2.26 12.64
N LEU A 154 -14.90 1.41 13.66
CA LEU A 154 -15.09 1.82 15.06
C LEU A 154 -14.07 2.88 15.48
N GLU A 155 -12.80 2.71 15.17
CA GLU A 155 -11.76 3.73 15.42
C GLU A 155 -12.14 5.09 14.79
N ILE A 156 -12.66 5.08 13.57
CA ILE A 156 -13.12 6.29 12.88
C ILE A 156 -14.36 6.89 13.57
N ALA A 157 -15.31 6.04 13.96
CA ALA A 157 -16.55 6.49 14.60
C ALA A 157 -16.35 7.04 16.04
N PHE A 158 -15.24 6.69 16.69
CA PHE A 158 -14.86 7.19 18.01
C PHE A 158 -13.88 8.38 17.98
N SER A 159 -13.36 8.75 16.79
CA SER A 159 -12.46 9.91 16.61
C SER A 159 -13.24 11.21 16.47
#